data_4d02ee9483e7f481226ca77712645fe1
#
_entry.id   4d02ee9483e7f481226ca77712645fe1
#
_cell.length_a   1.000
_cell.length_b   1.000
_cell.length_c   1.000
_cell.angle_alpha   90.00
_cell.angle_beta   90.00
_cell.angle_gamma   90.00
#
_symmetry.space_group_name_H-M   'P 1'
#
loop_
_entity.id
_entity.type
_entity.pdbx_description
1 polymer ?
#
loop_
_entity_poly.entity_id
_entity_poly.type
_entity_poly.pdbx_seq_one_letter_code
_entity_poly.pdbx_strand_id
1 'polypeptide(L)'
;MTASIPENLFWEILTAKKIITISGNHDYRNTGYLHFKKYFPFESVNNLSKDVVLVTLGTARPDRNEGEVGYRQNLWLERTMTKLKDKVKILAMHHHLISIPDTGADRLTIIDAGDVLRTITATKVDLVICGHKHRPWIWNFEKPLIAYAGTASSERARGLFQNSYNIITINGKKIKVDLKIVGGKRIPLENIVKNYSRFGEE
;
A
#
# COMPACT_ATOMS: atom_id res chain seq x y z
N MET A 1 13.90 -28.32 12.15
CA MET A 1 15.05 -27.54 11.65
C MET A 1 14.50 -26.58 10.61
N THR A 2 14.22 -25.34 11.02
CA THR A 2 13.84 -24.27 10.10
C THR A 2 15.13 -23.68 9.55
N ALA A 3 15.44 -23.96 8.29
CA ALA A 3 16.55 -23.32 7.60
C ALA A 3 16.27 -21.81 7.57
N SER A 4 17.04 -21.05 8.32
CA SER A 4 17.05 -19.59 8.19
C SER A 4 17.65 -19.25 6.85
N ILE A 5 16.86 -18.67 5.95
CA ILE A 5 17.39 -18.07 4.73
C ILE A 5 18.34 -16.96 5.19
N PRO A 6 19.61 -16.96 4.75
CA PRO A 6 20.54 -15.90 5.09
C PRO A 6 19.94 -14.55 4.68
N GLU A 7 19.90 -13.59 5.60
CA GLU A 7 19.35 -12.24 5.34
C GLU A 7 19.91 -11.58 4.07
N ASN A 8 21.12 -11.89 3.70
CA ASN A 8 21.80 -11.36 2.52
C ASN A 8 21.25 -11.92 1.20
N LEU A 9 20.81 -13.19 1.16
CA LEU A 9 20.47 -13.86 -0.09
C LEU A 9 19.21 -13.26 -0.76
N PHE A 10 18.26 -12.77 0.04
CA PHE A 10 17.03 -12.16 -0.50
C PHE A 10 17.30 -10.82 -1.19
N TRP A 11 18.23 -10.04 -0.65
CA TRP A 11 18.56 -8.72 -1.18
C TRP A 11 19.48 -8.77 -2.40
N GLU A 12 20.33 -9.79 -2.51
CA GLU A 12 21.22 -10.01 -3.65
C GLU A 12 20.48 -10.35 -4.95
N ILE A 13 19.30 -10.97 -4.85
CA ILE A 13 18.46 -11.33 -6.00
C ILE A 13 17.69 -10.12 -6.55
N LEU A 14 17.48 -9.09 -5.74
CA LEU A 14 16.71 -7.92 -6.12
C LEU A 14 17.60 -6.86 -6.76
N THR A 15 17.46 -6.67 -8.07
CA THR A 15 18.16 -5.62 -8.84
C THR A 15 17.60 -4.21 -8.64
N ALA A 16 16.71 -4.03 -7.68
CA ALA A 16 16.08 -2.73 -7.37
C ALA A 16 17.09 -1.78 -6.73
N LYS A 17 17.10 -0.53 -7.18
CA LYS A 17 17.97 0.54 -6.61
C LYS A 17 17.64 0.83 -5.14
N LYS A 18 16.40 0.64 -4.72
CA LYS A 18 15.93 0.86 -3.36
C LYS A 18 14.74 -0.05 -3.06
N ILE A 19 14.79 -0.67 -1.89
CA ILE A 19 13.71 -1.50 -1.36
C ILE A 19 13.17 -0.83 -0.11
N ILE A 20 11.85 -0.69 -0.02
CA ILE A 20 11.16 -0.07 1.10
C ILE A 20 10.08 -1.04 1.56
N THR A 21 10.15 -1.43 2.83
CA THR A 21 9.28 -2.43 3.43
C THR A 21 8.32 -1.78 4.42
N ILE A 22 7.07 -2.23 4.42
CA ILE A 22 6.06 -1.89 5.42
C ILE A 22 5.47 -3.16 6.00
N SER A 23 5.14 -3.14 7.29
CA SER A 23 4.53 -4.29 7.96
C SER A 23 3.07 -4.47 7.56
N GLY A 24 2.68 -5.74 7.33
CA GLY A 24 1.28 -6.15 7.29
C GLY A 24 0.83 -6.71 8.64
N ASN A 25 -0.47 -7.01 8.76
CA ASN A 25 -1.05 -7.60 9.96
C ASN A 25 -0.50 -9.01 10.26
N HIS A 26 -0.09 -9.75 9.25
CA HIS A 26 0.54 -11.07 9.42
C HIS A 26 1.93 -10.97 10.04
N ASP A 27 2.70 -9.92 9.74
CA ASP A 27 4.01 -9.67 10.35
C ASP A 27 3.91 -9.28 11.83
N TYR A 28 2.70 -8.92 12.30
CA TYR A 28 2.42 -8.49 13.66
C TYR A 28 1.73 -9.54 14.53
N ARG A 29 1.65 -10.79 14.04
CA ARG A 29 1.14 -11.92 14.84
C ARG A 29 2.14 -12.37 15.90
N ASN A 30 1.62 -12.75 17.06
CA ASN A 30 2.42 -13.21 18.21
C ASN A 30 3.55 -12.20 18.53
N THR A 31 4.81 -12.64 18.42
CA THR A 31 6.00 -11.80 18.67
C THR A 31 6.55 -11.14 17.39
N GLY A 32 5.92 -11.35 16.24
CA GLY A 32 6.41 -10.86 14.95
C GLY A 32 6.67 -9.36 14.91
N TYR A 33 5.82 -8.56 15.56
CA TYR A 33 5.99 -7.10 15.66
C TYR A 33 7.30 -6.67 16.34
N LEU A 34 7.81 -7.47 17.28
CA LEU A 34 9.08 -7.21 17.94
C LEU A 34 10.26 -7.45 17.00
N HIS A 35 10.15 -8.51 16.19
CA HIS A 35 11.17 -8.84 15.20
C HIS A 35 11.16 -7.85 14.04
N PHE A 36 10.00 -7.52 13.49
CA PHE A 36 9.88 -6.57 12.39
C PHE A 36 10.53 -5.22 12.71
N LYS A 37 10.25 -4.67 13.89
CA LYS A 37 10.79 -3.38 14.35
C LYS A 37 12.31 -3.34 14.49
N LYS A 38 12.99 -4.48 14.60
CA LYS A 38 14.47 -4.52 14.65
C LYS A 38 15.10 -4.18 13.30
N TYR A 39 14.41 -4.52 12.20
CA TYR A 39 14.97 -4.44 10.86
C TYR A 39 14.35 -3.32 10.02
N PHE A 40 13.09 -2.98 10.29
CA PHE A 40 12.34 -2.05 9.48
C PHE A 40 11.69 -0.96 10.32
N PRO A 41 11.73 0.30 9.85
CA PRO A 41 11.10 1.40 10.57
C PRO A 41 9.57 1.28 10.50
N PHE A 42 8.91 1.73 11.56
CA PHE A 42 7.44 1.77 11.62
C PHE A 42 6.86 2.85 10.70
N GLU A 43 7.59 3.96 10.57
CA GLU A 43 7.29 5.07 9.67
C GLU A 43 8.58 5.57 9.05
N SER A 44 8.54 6.04 7.80
CA SER A 44 9.74 6.57 7.14
C SER A 44 9.43 7.59 6.05
N VAL A 45 10.43 8.41 5.74
CA VAL A 45 10.42 9.35 4.61
C VAL A 45 11.52 8.95 3.64
N ASN A 46 11.15 8.64 2.42
CA ASN A 46 12.05 8.12 1.41
C ASN A 46 12.03 9.02 0.18
N ASN A 47 13.13 9.75 -0.07
CA ASN A 47 13.28 10.44 -1.34
C ASN A 47 13.58 9.41 -2.44
N LEU A 48 12.65 9.25 -3.38
CA LEU A 48 12.81 8.36 -4.54
C LEU A 48 13.53 9.09 -5.67
N SER A 49 13.33 10.41 -5.76
CA SER A 49 14.06 11.32 -6.63
C SER A 49 14.08 12.73 -6.03
N LYS A 50 14.62 13.71 -6.77
CA LYS A 50 14.56 15.11 -6.36
C LYS A 50 13.11 15.58 -6.13
N ASP A 51 12.18 15.12 -6.98
CA ASP A 51 10.81 15.62 -7.05
C ASP A 51 9.75 14.63 -6.53
N VAL A 52 10.15 13.43 -6.11
CA VAL A 52 9.24 12.36 -5.66
C VAL A 52 9.64 11.86 -4.29
N VAL A 53 8.68 11.81 -3.38
CA VAL A 53 8.86 11.30 -2.02
C VAL A 53 7.82 10.22 -1.70
N LEU A 54 8.26 9.15 -1.09
CA LEU A 54 7.42 8.10 -0.52
C LEU A 54 7.49 8.17 1.00
N VAL A 55 6.36 8.39 1.63
CA VAL A 55 6.19 8.29 3.09
C VAL A 55 5.52 6.96 3.40
N THR A 56 6.02 6.24 4.38
CA THR A 56 5.42 4.98 4.83
C THR A 56 4.82 5.12 6.22
N LEU A 57 3.72 4.41 6.47
CA LEU A 57 3.09 4.29 7.78
C LEU A 57 2.90 2.83 8.17
N GLY A 58 3.21 2.51 9.41
CA GLY A 58 2.85 1.24 10.02
C GLY A 58 1.41 1.28 10.51
N THR A 59 0.55 0.48 9.91
CA THR A 59 -0.87 0.39 10.30
C THR A 59 -1.22 -0.90 11.02
N ALA A 60 -0.32 -1.88 11.04
CA ALA A 60 -0.53 -3.14 11.75
C ALA A 60 -0.47 -2.95 13.27
N ARG A 61 -1.32 -3.69 13.97
CA ARG A 61 -1.35 -3.78 15.44
C ARG A 61 -1.19 -5.24 15.87
N PRO A 62 -0.53 -5.51 17.00
CA PRO A 62 -0.32 -6.88 17.47
C PRO A 62 -1.63 -7.67 17.52
N ASP A 63 -1.62 -8.84 16.89
CA ASP A 63 -2.71 -9.82 16.84
C ASP A 63 -4.07 -9.32 16.34
N ARG A 64 -4.09 -8.19 15.60
CA ARG A 64 -5.30 -7.65 14.97
C ARG A 64 -5.27 -7.80 13.46
N ASN A 65 -6.46 -7.88 12.86
CA ASN A 65 -6.64 -7.81 11.41
C ASN A 65 -6.94 -6.39 10.95
N GLU A 66 -7.50 -5.58 11.83
CA GLU A 66 -7.80 -4.17 11.60
C GLU A 66 -6.51 -3.35 11.71
N GLY A 67 -6.43 -2.33 10.87
CA GLY A 67 -5.34 -1.36 10.93
C GLY A 67 -5.70 -0.13 11.73
N GLU A 68 -4.67 0.58 12.17
CA GLU A 68 -4.80 1.87 12.83
C GLU A 68 -3.55 2.71 12.55
N VAL A 69 -3.70 3.98 12.23
CA VAL A 69 -2.59 4.94 12.20
C VAL A 69 -2.34 5.49 13.60
N GLY A 70 -3.39 5.92 14.27
CA GLY A 70 -3.35 6.52 15.59
C GLY A 70 -2.96 8.00 15.56
N TYR A 71 -3.40 8.72 16.58
CA TYR A 71 -3.26 10.18 16.67
C TYR A 71 -1.82 10.67 16.47
N ARG A 72 -0.85 10.07 17.15
CA ARG A 72 0.56 10.52 17.10
C ARG A 72 1.16 10.39 15.72
N GLN A 73 0.92 9.26 15.06
CA GLN A 73 1.44 8.99 13.73
C GLN A 73 0.72 9.85 12.67
N ASN A 74 -0.59 10.09 12.83
CA ASN A 74 -1.33 10.98 11.95
C ASN A 74 -0.84 12.44 12.06
N LEU A 75 -0.55 12.92 13.26
CA LEU A 75 0.06 14.24 13.48
C LEU A 75 1.47 14.33 12.88
N TRP A 76 2.27 13.26 12.99
CA TRP A 76 3.56 13.18 12.35
C TRP A 76 3.43 13.21 10.82
N LEU A 77 2.46 12.48 10.27
CA LEU A 77 2.15 12.48 8.83
C LEU A 77 1.82 13.89 8.34
N GLU A 78 0.92 14.59 9.02
CA GLU A 78 0.50 15.94 8.68
C GLU A 78 1.69 16.90 8.65
N ARG A 79 2.51 16.91 9.70
CA ARG A 79 3.72 17.73 9.80
C ARG A 79 4.73 17.41 8.71
N THR A 80 4.90 16.13 8.41
CA THR A 80 5.84 15.65 7.41
C THR A 80 5.39 16.06 6.00
N MET A 81 4.14 15.77 5.64
CA MET A 81 3.59 16.07 4.32
C MET A 81 3.50 17.57 4.03
N THR A 82 3.26 18.37 5.07
CA THR A 82 3.25 19.85 4.96
C THR A 82 4.62 20.42 4.60
N LYS A 83 5.70 19.80 5.09
CA LYS A 83 7.08 20.22 4.78
C LYS A 83 7.52 19.84 3.36
N LEU A 84 6.89 18.83 2.77
CA LEU A 84 7.21 18.31 1.44
C LEU A 84 6.49 19.09 0.33
N LYS A 85 6.62 20.41 0.33
CA LYS A 85 6.07 21.27 -0.71
C LYS A 85 6.74 20.95 -2.05
N ASP A 86 6.01 21.14 -3.15
CA ASP A 86 6.48 21.02 -4.53
C ASP A 86 6.92 19.61 -4.99
N LYS A 87 6.83 18.61 -4.12
CA LYS A 87 7.10 17.21 -4.46
C LYS A 87 5.83 16.44 -4.81
N VAL A 88 5.96 15.42 -5.63
CA VAL A 88 4.95 14.36 -5.74
C VAL A 88 5.00 13.54 -4.47
N LYS A 89 3.90 13.54 -3.72
CA LYS A 89 3.78 12.91 -2.41
C LYS A 89 3.04 11.59 -2.49
N ILE A 90 3.72 10.52 -2.16
CA ILE A 90 3.17 9.17 -2.13
C ILE A 90 3.11 8.73 -0.67
N LEU A 91 1.97 8.21 -0.27
CA LEU A 91 1.78 7.53 1.01
C LEU A 91 1.65 6.03 0.78
N ALA A 92 2.43 5.22 1.51
CA ALA A 92 2.29 3.77 1.50
C ALA A 92 1.93 3.25 2.90
N MET A 93 0.93 2.37 2.95
CA MET A 93 0.52 1.67 4.16
C MET A 93 -0.11 0.32 3.80
N HIS A 94 -0.16 -0.61 4.78
CA HIS A 94 -0.69 -1.95 4.50
C HIS A 94 -2.21 -1.96 4.39
N HIS A 95 -2.92 -1.49 5.42
CA HIS A 95 -4.38 -1.50 5.45
C HIS A 95 -4.96 -0.37 4.60
N HIS A 96 -6.15 -0.58 4.09
CA HIS A 96 -6.80 0.35 3.19
C HIS A 96 -7.68 1.37 3.91
N LEU A 97 -7.82 2.54 3.28
CA LEU A 97 -8.62 3.66 3.79
C LEU A 97 -10.10 3.51 3.45
N ILE A 98 -10.39 3.02 2.27
CA ILE A 98 -11.73 2.91 1.71
C ILE A 98 -11.95 1.46 1.32
N SER A 99 -13.12 0.93 1.60
CA SER A 99 -13.48 -0.46 1.27
C SER A 99 -13.38 -0.70 -0.24
N ILE A 100 -12.92 -1.90 -0.58
CA ILE A 100 -12.93 -2.38 -1.95
C ILE A 100 -14.24 -3.15 -2.16
N PRO A 101 -15.00 -2.92 -3.24
CA PRO A 101 -16.24 -3.64 -3.50
C PRO A 101 -16.05 -5.16 -3.43
N ASP A 102 -17.03 -5.88 -2.90
CA ASP A 102 -17.11 -7.35 -2.77
C ASP A 102 -15.94 -8.01 -1.99
N THR A 103 -15.27 -7.26 -1.13
CA THR A 103 -14.24 -7.84 -0.25
C THR A 103 -14.73 -8.18 1.16
N GLY A 104 -16.03 -8.07 1.40
CA GLY A 104 -16.66 -8.35 2.70
C GLY A 104 -16.68 -7.15 3.64
N ALA A 105 -17.00 -7.40 4.92
CA ALA A 105 -17.27 -6.37 5.90
C ALA A 105 -16.16 -5.31 6.02
N ASP A 106 -16.59 -4.07 6.23
CA ASP A 106 -15.74 -2.86 6.34
C ASP A 106 -14.78 -2.84 7.54
N ARG A 107 -14.91 -3.81 8.44
CA ARG A 107 -14.07 -3.96 9.65
C ARG A 107 -12.58 -4.11 9.40
N LEU A 108 -12.15 -4.19 8.15
CA LEU A 108 -10.75 -4.40 7.78
C LEU A 108 -10.08 -3.16 7.18
N THR A 109 -10.76 -2.03 7.14
CA THR A 109 -10.14 -0.72 6.93
C THR A 109 -9.38 -0.29 8.19
N ILE A 110 -8.59 0.76 8.10
CA ILE A 110 -8.08 1.37 9.32
C ILE A 110 -9.23 2.01 10.10
N ILE A 111 -9.20 1.86 11.42
CA ILE A 111 -10.30 2.32 12.30
C ILE A 111 -10.43 3.84 12.35
N ASP A 112 -9.35 4.55 12.08
CA ASP A 112 -9.23 6.01 12.04
C ASP A 112 -9.11 6.56 10.60
N ALA A 113 -9.75 5.88 9.64
CA ALA A 113 -9.70 6.23 8.22
C ALA A 113 -10.11 7.68 7.93
N GLY A 114 -11.13 8.19 8.61
CA GLY A 114 -11.61 9.56 8.45
C GLY A 114 -10.55 10.61 8.78
N ASP A 115 -9.80 10.42 9.88
CA ASP A 115 -8.73 11.33 10.29
C ASP A 115 -7.56 11.30 9.29
N VAL A 116 -7.21 10.12 8.79
CA VAL A 116 -6.15 9.99 7.79
C VAL A 116 -6.57 10.60 6.45
N LEU A 117 -7.82 10.36 6.01
CA LEU A 117 -8.37 10.98 4.80
C LEU A 117 -8.34 12.51 4.88
N ARG A 118 -8.75 13.09 6.02
CA ARG A 118 -8.63 14.52 6.28
C ARG A 118 -7.19 15.01 6.11
N THR A 119 -6.23 14.31 6.73
CA THR A 119 -4.81 14.69 6.69
C THR A 119 -4.23 14.63 5.27
N ILE A 120 -4.47 13.55 4.54
CA ILE A 120 -3.92 13.39 3.17
C ILE A 120 -4.53 14.38 2.18
N THR A 121 -5.81 14.72 2.36
CA THR A 121 -6.49 15.74 1.54
C THR A 121 -5.93 17.13 1.84
N ALA A 122 -5.88 17.52 3.13
CA ALA A 122 -5.36 18.81 3.56
C ALA A 122 -3.89 19.04 3.14
N THR A 123 -3.08 17.98 3.18
CA THR A 123 -1.67 18.03 2.81
C THR A 123 -1.41 17.76 1.33
N LYS A 124 -2.45 17.56 0.53
CA LYS A 124 -2.39 17.32 -0.92
C LYS A 124 -1.46 16.15 -1.28
N VAL A 125 -1.70 14.98 -0.69
CA VAL A 125 -1.06 13.73 -1.11
C VAL A 125 -1.53 13.39 -2.53
N ASP A 126 -0.61 13.01 -3.41
CA ASP A 126 -0.93 12.72 -4.81
C ASP A 126 -1.38 11.27 -5.02
N LEU A 127 -0.75 10.33 -4.31
CA LEU A 127 -1.03 8.89 -4.41
C LEU A 127 -0.98 8.22 -3.05
N VAL A 128 -1.96 7.38 -2.76
CA VAL A 128 -1.92 6.42 -1.64
C VAL A 128 -1.85 5.01 -2.20
N ILE A 129 -0.95 4.18 -1.68
CA ILE A 129 -0.82 2.77 -2.04
C ILE A 129 -1.04 1.88 -0.82
N CYS A 130 -1.91 0.88 -0.98
CA CYS A 130 -2.29 -0.05 0.08
C CYS A 130 -2.29 -1.50 -0.43
N GLY A 131 -2.31 -2.46 0.51
CA GLY A 131 -2.39 -3.88 0.24
C GLY A 131 -3.56 -4.56 0.96
N HIS A 132 -3.26 -5.57 1.79
CA HIS A 132 -4.11 -6.27 2.77
C HIS A 132 -5.19 -7.20 2.18
N LYS A 133 -6.04 -6.73 1.30
CA LYS A 133 -7.16 -7.54 0.76
C LYS A 133 -6.77 -8.42 -0.41
N HIS A 134 -5.54 -8.34 -0.90
CA HIS A 134 -5.05 -9.10 -2.05
C HIS A 134 -5.90 -8.92 -3.30
N ARG A 135 -6.59 -7.77 -3.41
CA ARG A 135 -7.44 -7.41 -4.53
C ARG A 135 -6.99 -6.11 -5.15
N PRO A 136 -6.54 -6.11 -6.39
CA PRO A 136 -6.17 -4.89 -7.09
C PRO A 136 -7.42 -4.03 -7.32
N TRP A 137 -7.30 -2.75 -7.02
CA TRP A 137 -8.38 -1.78 -7.19
C TRP A 137 -7.81 -0.37 -7.26
N ILE A 138 -8.57 0.57 -7.77
CA ILE A 138 -8.21 1.99 -7.78
C ILE A 138 -9.44 2.86 -7.53
N TRP A 139 -9.28 3.81 -6.62
CA TRP A 139 -10.21 4.92 -6.44
C TRP A 139 -9.56 6.18 -7.00
N ASN A 140 -10.26 6.83 -7.93
CA ASN A 140 -9.82 8.08 -8.54
C ASN A 140 -10.75 9.21 -8.10
N PHE A 141 -10.30 10.00 -7.14
CA PHE A 141 -11.02 11.15 -6.57
C PHE A 141 -10.33 12.46 -6.93
N GLU A 142 -9.86 12.60 -8.18
CA GLU A 142 -8.99 13.71 -8.58
C GLU A 142 -7.67 13.72 -7.78
N LYS A 143 -7.74 13.91 -6.44
CA LYS A 143 -6.62 13.77 -5.48
C LYS A 143 -7.15 13.50 -4.06
N PRO A 144 -6.57 12.54 -3.37
CA PRO A 144 -5.53 11.60 -3.82
C PRO A 144 -6.05 10.49 -4.70
N LEU A 145 -5.20 9.99 -5.60
CA LEU A 145 -5.40 8.70 -6.23
C LEU A 145 -5.12 7.61 -5.18
N ILE A 146 -6.01 6.63 -5.02
CA ILE A 146 -5.81 5.54 -4.04
C ILE A 146 -5.76 4.21 -4.80
N ALA A 147 -4.59 3.56 -4.80
CA ALA A 147 -4.36 2.31 -5.49
C ALA A 147 -4.12 1.15 -4.52
N TYR A 148 -4.80 0.05 -4.73
CA TYR A 148 -4.65 -1.18 -3.96
C TYR A 148 -3.91 -2.22 -4.78
N ALA A 149 -2.94 -2.86 -4.15
CA ALA A 149 -2.18 -3.94 -4.76
C ALA A 149 -2.91 -5.28 -4.59
N GLY A 150 -2.72 -6.16 -5.57
CA GLY A 150 -2.98 -7.58 -5.42
C GLY A 150 -1.96 -8.25 -4.50
N THR A 151 -1.75 -9.52 -4.70
CA THR A 151 -0.67 -10.29 -4.06
C THR A 151 0.21 -10.92 -5.12
N ALA A 152 1.52 -10.87 -4.93
CA ALA A 152 2.46 -11.43 -5.90
C ALA A 152 2.66 -12.95 -5.74
N SER A 153 2.42 -13.50 -4.54
CA SER A 153 2.80 -14.88 -4.20
C SER A 153 1.78 -15.64 -3.34
N SER A 154 0.75 -14.99 -2.78
CA SER A 154 -0.22 -15.67 -1.94
C SER A 154 -1.22 -16.48 -2.77
N GLU A 155 -1.53 -17.69 -2.32
CA GLU A 155 -2.62 -18.49 -2.87
C GLU A 155 -4.01 -17.90 -2.60
N ARG A 156 -4.11 -16.98 -1.65
CA ARG A 156 -5.37 -16.30 -1.26
C ARG A 156 -5.60 -15.04 -2.11
N ALA A 157 -5.59 -15.17 -3.42
CA ALA A 157 -6.12 -14.11 -4.29
C ALA A 157 -7.65 -14.04 -4.13
N ARG A 158 -8.19 -12.86 -3.81
CA ARG A 158 -9.65 -12.70 -3.65
C ARG A 158 -10.29 -12.42 -4.99
N GLY A 159 -11.36 -13.15 -5.29
CA GLY A 159 -12.05 -13.12 -6.58
C GLY A 159 -11.29 -13.90 -7.65
N LEU A 160 -11.56 -13.61 -8.91
CA LEU A 160 -10.92 -14.23 -10.08
C LEU A 160 -9.55 -13.62 -10.42
N PHE A 161 -8.90 -12.94 -9.48
CA PHE A 161 -7.62 -12.29 -9.72
C PHE A 161 -6.46 -13.24 -9.57
N GLN A 162 -5.61 -13.24 -10.57
CA GLN A 162 -4.30 -13.91 -10.52
C GLN A 162 -3.32 -13.11 -9.66
N ASN A 163 -2.24 -13.76 -9.23
CA ASN A 163 -1.16 -13.08 -8.54
C ASN A 163 -0.66 -11.90 -9.37
N SER A 164 -0.52 -10.76 -8.74
CA SER A 164 -0.26 -9.50 -9.43
C SER A 164 0.34 -8.46 -8.50
N TYR A 165 0.95 -7.44 -9.09
CA TYR A 165 1.49 -6.27 -8.40
C TYR A 165 1.29 -5.01 -9.24
N ASN A 166 1.38 -3.86 -8.62
CA ASN A 166 1.24 -2.59 -9.31
C ASN A 166 2.59 -2.07 -9.81
N ILE A 167 2.61 -1.52 -11.01
CA ILE A 167 3.72 -0.74 -11.56
C ILE A 167 3.28 0.72 -11.60
N ILE A 168 3.97 1.56 -10.85
CA ILE A 168 3.66 2.99 -10.76
C ILE A 168 4.70 3.75 -11.57
N THR A 169 4.24 4.50 -12.56
CA THR A 169 5.08 5.34 -13.39
C THR A 169 4.76 6.80 -13.09
N ILE A 170 5.78 7.58 -12.77
CA ILE A 170 5.66 9.00 -12.46
C ILE A 170 6.47 9.81 -13.46
N ASN A 171 5.80 10.73 -14.15
CA ASN A 171 6.41 11.66 -15.10
C ASN A 171 5.93 13.08 -14.77
N GLY A 172 6.80 13.88 -14.14
CA GLY A 172 6.40 15.14 -13.54
C GLY A 172 5.31 14.91 -12.50
N LYS A 173 4.14 15.54 -12.66
CA LYS A 173 2.96 15.35 -11.78
C LYS A 173 1.98 14.29 -12.27
N LYS A 174 2.25 13.66 -13.43
CA LYS A 174 1.38 12.59 -13.96
C LYS A 174 1.76 11.26 -13.31
N ILE A 175 0.77 10.61 -12.72
CA ILE A 175 0.91 9.30 -12.08
C ILE A 175 0.07 8.31 -12.88
N LYS A 176 0.69 7.21 -13.28
CA LYS A 176 0.03 6.07 -13.94
C LYS A 176 0.24 4.85 -13.09
N VAL A 177 -0.83 4.09 -12.85
CA VAL A 177 -0.79 2.83 -12.14
C VAL A 177 -1.24 1.72 -13.07
N ASP A 178 -0.36 0.77 -13.31
CA ASP A 178 -0.65 -0.42 -14.10
C ASP A 178 -0.62 -1.65 -13.19
N LEU A 179 -1.54 -2.58 -13.43
CA LEU A 179 -1.51 -3.92 -12.87
C LEU A 179 -0.63 -4.81 -13.72
N LYS A 180 0.34 -5.48 -13.11
CA LYS A 180 1.14 -6.52 -13.74
C LYS A 180 0.75 -7.88 -13.16
N ILE A 181 0.20 -8.76 -13.98
CA ILE A 181 -0.05 -10.15 -13.63
C ILE A 181 1.30 -10.87 -13.62
N VAL A 182 1.55 -11.67 -12.59
CA VAL A 182 2.78 -12.48 -12.50
C VAL A 182 2.79 -13.49 -13.64
N GLY A 183 3.85 -13.48 -14.42
CA GLY A 183 3.93 -14.28 -15.66
C GLY A 183 3.04 -13.84 -16.83
N GLY A 184 2.20 -12.81 -16.63
CA GLY A 184 1.15 -12.42 -17.57
C GLY A 184 1.24 -10.99 -18.09
N LYS A 185 0.09 -10.42 -18.44
CA LYS A 185 -0.07 -9.11 -19.07
C LYS A 185 0.17 -7.96 -18.06
N ARG A 186 0.47 -6.79 -18.61
CA ARG A 186 0.41 -5.47 -17.93
C ARG A 186 -0.77 -4.69 -18.51
N ILE A 187 -1.66 -4.24 -17.66
CA ILE A 187 -2.87 -3.48 -18.04
C ILE A 187 -3.03 -2.26 -17.14
N PRO A 188 -3.63 -1.16 -17.59
CA PRO A 188 -3.99 -0.05 -16.72
C PRO A 188 -4.88 -0.52 -15.58
N LEU A 189 -4.56 -0.12 -14.34
CA LEU A 189 -5.35 -0.55 -13.17
C LEU A 189 -6.80 -0.05 -13.23
N GLU A 190 -7.02 1.10 -13.87
CA GLU A 190 -8.37 1.64 -14.11
C GLU A 190 -9.28 0.72 -14.91
N ASN A 191 -8.72 -0.14 -15.77
CA ASN A 191 -9.52 -1.09 -16.54
C ASN A 191 -10.20 -2.15 -15.65
N ILE A 192 -9.62 -2.45 -14.48
CA ILE A 192 -10.25 -3.33 -13.49
C ILE A 192 -11.56 -2.73 -12.99
N VAL A 193 -11.58 -1.41 -12.73
CA VAL A 193 -12.78 -0.72 -12.24
C VAL A 193 -13.81 -0.53 -13.33
N LYS A 194 -13.38 -0.14 -14.54
CA LYS A 194 -14.27 0.11 -15.69
C LYS A 194 -14.98 -1.15 -16.15
N ASN A 195 -14.30 -2.28 -16.13
CA ASN A 195 -14.83 -3.57 -16.57
C ASN A 195 -15.46 -4.37 -15.41
N TYR A 196 -15.56 -3.76 -14.24
CA TYR A 196 -16.16 -4.38 -13.09
C TYR A 196 -17.69 -4.34 -13.22
N SER A 197 -18.29 -5.47 -13.60
CA SER A 197 -19.73 -5.70 -13.54
C SER A 197 -20.07 -6.42 -12.23
N ARG A 198 -20.97 -5.83 -11.45
CA ARG A 198 -21.50 -6.45 -10.22
C ARG A 198 -22.46 -7.59 -10.51
N PHE A 199 -23.06 -7.50 -11.67
CA PHE A 199 -23.96 -8.48 -12.22
C PHE A 199 -23.22 -9.06 -13.42
N GLY A 200 -22.62 -10.24 -13.28
CA GLY A 200 -21.96 -10.91 -14.38
C GLY A 200 -22.90 -10.86 -15.61
N GLU A 201 -22.38 -10.38 -16.73
CA GLU A 201 -23.05 -10.63 -17.99
C GLU A 201 -23.05 -12.13 -18.17
N GLU A 202 -24.24 -12.72 -18.18
CA GLU A 202 -24.49 -14.12 -18.50
C GLU A 202 -24.06 -14.43 -19.94
#